data_18e7967dc721c493ed5b3883ec95a0c9
#
_entry.id   18e7967dc721c493ed5b3883ec95a0c9
#
_cell.length_a   1.000
_cell.length_b   1.000
_cell.length_c   1.000
_cell.angle_alpha   90.00
_cell.angle_beta   90.00
_cell.angle_gamma   90.00
#
_symmetry.space_group_name_H-M   'P 1'
#
loop_
_entity.id
_entity.type
_entity.pdbx_description
1 polymer ?
#
loop_
_entity_poly.entity_id
_entity_poly.type
_entity_poly.pdbx_seq_one_letter_code
_entity_poly.pdbx_strand_id
1 'polypeptide(L)'
;VVPICLRRSKSMKDPITGQNLVELPPKTIEIKRIRFSEHEQNLYSYLFTRVRNSVQSKVLEGTASSKYTAILALLLRLRQVCCHPLLLKQSTSDKSEDFATSQPVVPPDAKRIKIEKDVETLEDLSAADLSLDSGIDILLEKFSEVSSIEFEPEAIERLLNHALEDEECPICSENMTDPILTECLHAACRDCLFTHIEYSKKKDSTTDLKCHFCRAPIDSSRLFVVDRNKNGISPLNTSVQSTKIRTLISMLRKTTATNKAGKAVVFSQFTSFLDLIQRELIDSGFKVFRFDGSMSMNERNTAVQNFKSEKSQNAVFLLSLKAGGVGLNLVAAKYAYLMDPWWSYAVESQAIDRIHRMEQTEQVQVIRFIVENSIEEKM
;
A
#
# COMPACT_ATOMS: atom_id res chain seq x y z
N VAL A 1 35.45 -18.13 -17.32
CA VAL A 1 34.83 -17.11 -16.45
C VAL A 1 35.46 -17.13 -15.05
N VAL A 2 35.81 -18.32 -14.51
CA VAL A 2 36.39 -18.47 -13.16
C VAL A 2 37.69 -17.66 -12.91
N PRO A 3 38.60 -17.53 -13.85
CA PRO A 3 39.82 -16.75 -13.63
C PRO A 3 39.58 -15.23 -13.58
N ILE A 4 38.44 -14.73 -14.08
CA ILE A 4 38.14 -13.31 -14.23
C ILE A 4 37.10 -12.84 -13.20
N CYS A 5 36.24 -13.75 -12.70
CA CYS A 5 35.10 -13.41 -11.86
C CYS A 5 35.07 -14.30 -10.60
N LEU A 6 35.22 -13.69 -9.43
CA LEU A 6 35.04 -14.36 -8.15
C LEU A 6 33.60 -14.14 -7.66
N ARG A 7 32.74 -15.14 -7.80
CA ARG A 7 31.36 -15.13 -7.27
C ARG A 7 31.32 -15.75 -5.89
N ARG A 8 30.92 -14.98 -4.89
CA ARG A 8 30.63 -15.47 -3.53
C ARG A 8 29.13 -15.36 -3.26
N SER A 9 28.56 -16.40 -2.65
CA SER A 9 27.16 -16.40 -2.19
C SER A 9 27.09 -16.48 -0.67
N LYS A 10 25.97 -16.01 -0.09
CA LYS A 10 25.75 -16.07 1.38
C LYS A 10 25.73 -17.48 1.93
N SER A 11 25.45 -18.47 1.09
CA SER A 11 25.41 -19.91 1.43
C SER A 11 26.74 -20.64 1.18
N MET A 12 27.79 -19.92 0.81
CA MET A 12 29.09 -20.53 0.55
C MET A 12 29.74 -20.97 1.85
N LYS A 13 30.26 -22.19 1.86
CA LYS A 13 30.94 -22.78 3.00
C LYS A 13 32.44 -22.65 2.82
N ASP A 14 33.14 -22.49 3.91
CA ASP A 14 34.59 -22.59 3.97
C ASP A 14 35.00 -24.04 3.60
N PRO A 15 35.85 -24.23 2.59
CA PRO A 15 36.24 -25.59 2.16
C PRO A 15 37.06 -26.34 3.23
N ILE A 16 37.65 -25.65 4.22
CA ILE A 16 38.46 -26.27 5.28
C ILE A 16 37.59 -26.58 6.49
N THR A 17 36.77 -25.66 6.96
CA THR A 17 35.99 -25.80 8.20
C THR A 17 34.59 -26.36 7.98
N GLY A 18 34.09 -26.32 6.74
CA GLY A 18 32.69 -26.69 6.38
C GLY A 18 31.62 -25.73 6.91
N GLN A 19 32.01 -24.71 7.64
CA GLN A 19 31.09 -23.70 8.17
C GLN A 19 30.72 -22.66 7.11
N ASN A 20 29.58 -22.00 7.26
CA ASN A 20 29.20 -20.90 6.37
C ASN A 20 30.20 -19.76 6.49
N LEU A 21 30.66 -19.19 5.36
CA LEU A 21 31.54 -18.03 5.33
C LEU A 21 30.93 -16.80 5.98
N VAL A 22 29.60 -16.72 6.03
CA VAL A 22 28.84 -15.62 6.64
C VAL A 22 27.74 -16.22 7.48
N GLU A 23 27.75 -15.98 8.77
CA GLU A 23 26.65 -16.33 9.66
C GLU A 23 25.62 -15.19 9.63
N LEU A 24 24.43 -15.49 9.16
CA LEU A 24 23.30 -14.54 9.13
C LEU A 24 22.16 -15.11 9.98
N PRO A 25 21.41 -14.25 10.67
CA PRO A 25 20.18 -14.67 11.33
C PRO A 25 19.21 -15.30 10.34
N PRO A 26 18.31 -16.19 10.79
CA PRO A 26 17.35 -16.84 9.91
C PRO A 26 16.43 -15.79 9.25
N LYS A 27 16.08 -16.05 7.99
CA LYS A 27 15.11 -15.29 7.21
C LYS A 27 13.90 -16.19 6.95
N THR A 28 12.73 -15.74 7.34
CA THR A 28 11.45 -16.40 7.05
C THR A 28 10.69 -15.61 5.98
N ILE A 29 10.08 -16.32 5.04
CA ILE A 29 9.22 -15.73 4.01
C ILE A 29 7.83 -16.32 4.16
N GLU A 30 6.85 -15.48 4.43
CA GLU A 30 5.45 -15.85 4.58
C GLU A 30 4.63 -15.21 3.46
N ILE A 31 3.72 -15.99 2.86
CA ILE A 31 2.75 -15.48 1.90
C ILE A 31 1.46 -15.17 2.64
N LYS A 32 1.10 -13.90 2.69
CA LYS A 32 -0.17 -13.45 3.23
C LYS A 32 -1.19 -13.36 2.11
N ARG A 33 -2.10 -14.34 2.07
CA ARG A 33 -3.24 -14.33 1.14
C ARG A 33 -4.30 -13.37 1.66
N ILE A 34 -4.84 -12.53 0.76
CA ILE A 34 -5.80 -11.47 1.05
C ILE A 34 -7.01 -11.69 0.13
N ARG A 35 -8.20 -11.55 0.68
CA ARG A 35 -9.45 -11.54 -0.10
C ARG A 35 -9.90 -10.11 -0.28
N PHE A 36 -10.35 -9.81 -1.48
CA PHE A 36 -10.99 -8.53 -1.77
C PHE A 36 -12.23 -8.31 -0.90
N SER A 37 -12.53 -7.05 -0.60
CA SER A 37 -13.88 -6.68 -0.19
C SER A 37 -14.83 -6.87 -1.37
N GLU A 38 -16.13 -6.88 -1.12
CA GLU A 38 -17.14 -7.06 -2.17
C GLU A 38 -17.02 -6.00 -3.28
N HIS A 39 -16.81 -4.74 -2.91
CA HIS A 39 -16.64 -3.64 -3.87
C HIS A 39 -15.36 -3.79 -4.71
N GLU A 40 -14.24 -4.15 -4.07
CA GLU A 40 -12.99 -4.41 -4.79
C GLU A 40 -13.13 -5.62 -5.73
N GLN A 41 -13.84 -6.67 -5.30
CA GLN A 41 -14.08 -7.86 -6.11
C GLN A 41 -14.93 -7.53 -7.34
N ASN A 42 -15.98 -6.73 -7.18
CA ASN A 42 -16.85 -6.32 -8.28
C ASN A 42 -16.06 -5.49 -9.30
N LEU A 43 -15.27 -4.52 -8.86
CA LEU A 43 -14.41 -3.72 -9.73
C LEU A 43 -13.36 -4.57 -10.44
N TYR A 44 -12.68 -5.47 -9.72
CA TYR A 44 -11.68 -6.35 -10.31
C TYR A 44 -12.30 -7.28 -11.35
N SER A 45 -13.45 -7.89 -11.06
CA SER A 45 -14.14 -8.80 -11.97
C SER A 45 -14.61 -8.10 -13.25
N TYR A 46 -15.12 -6.88 -13.11
CA TYR A 46 -15.51 -6.05 -14.25
C TYR A 46 -14.30 -5.75 -15.16
N LEU A 47 -13.20 -5.27 -14.59
CA LEU A 47 -11.98 -4.99 -15.35
C LEU A 47 -11.36 -6.25 -15.95
N PHE A 48 -11.33 -7.34 -15.20
CA PHE A 48 -10.78 -8.61 -15.68
C PHE A 48 -11.55 -9.11 -16.91
N THR A 49 -12.87 -9.03 -16.89
CA THR A 49 -13.72 -9.41 -18.04
C THR A 49 -13.43 -8.56 -19.27
N ARG A 50 -13.30 -7.23 -19.10
CA ARG A 50 -12.94 -6.32 -20.20
C ARG A 50 -11.56 -6.62 -20.75
N VAL A 51 -10.55 -6.75 -19.89
CA VAL A 51 -9.18 -7.09 -20.29
C VAL A 51 -9.16 -8.42 -21.04
N ARG A 52 -9.86 -9.44 -20.53
CA ARG A 52 -9.96 -10.74 -21.20
C ARG A 52 -10.55 -10.63 -22.58
N ASN A 53 -11.66 -9.90 -22.73
CA ASN A 53 -12.34 -9.73 -24.03
C ASN A 53 -11.44 -8.96 -25.01
N SER A 54 -10.77 -7.89 -24.57
CA SER A 54 -9.85 -7.10 -25.39
C SER A 54 -8.62 -7.92 -25.83
N VAL A 55 -8.06 -8.74 -24.96
CA VAL A 55 -6.95 -9.63 -25.30
C VAL A 55 -7.41 -10.72 -26.29
N GLN A 56 -8.58 -11.31 -26.06
CA GLN A 56 -9.12 -12.36 -26.89
C GLN A 56 -9.42 -11.85 -28.31
N SER A 57 -9.97 -10.65 -28.49
CA SER A 57 -10.18 -10.05 -29.83
C SER A 57 -8.86 -9.84 -30.55
N LYS A 58 -7.83 -9.30 -29.86
CA LYS A 58 -6.50 -9.07 -30.45
C LYS A 58 -5.77 -10.37 -30.84
N VAL A 59 -6.03 -11.46 -30.11
CA VAL A 59 -5.51 -12.80 -30.46
C VAL A 59 -6.22 -13.34 -31.68
N LEU A 60 -7.56 -13.23 -31.79
CA LEU A 60 -8.35 -13.68 -32.92
C LEU A 60 -8.01 -12.90 -34.19
N GLU A 61 -7.73 -11.61 -34.10
CA GLU A 61 -7.30 -10.76 -35.23
C GLU A 61 -5.85 -11.02 -35.64
N GLY A 62 -5.10 -11.88 -34.94
CA GLY A 62 -3.69 -12.15 -35.23
C GLY A 62 -2.75 -10.96 -34.91
N THR A 63 -3.26 -9.90 -34.26
CA THR A 63 -2.51 -8.66 -33.96
C THR A 63 -1.87 -8.64 -32.56
N ALA A 64 -1.97 -9.74 -31.80
CA ALA A 64 -1.47 -9.81 -30.45
C ALA A 64 0.03 -9.50 -30.30
N SER A 65 0.85 -9.89 -31.30
CA SER A 65 2.29 -9.64 -31.29
C SER A 65 2.62 -8.16 -31.54
N SER A 66 1.92 -7.50 -32.46
CA SER A 66 2.11 -6.06 -32.77
C SER A 66 1.54 -5.16 -31.65
N LYS A 67 0.53 -5.63 -30.89
CA LYS A 67 -0.11 -4.90 -29.80
C LYS A 67 0.31 -5.40 -28.39
N TYR A 68 1.49 -6.01 -28.30
CA TYR A 68 1.99 -6.59 -27.03
C TYR A 68 2.09 -5.56 -25.89
N THR A 69 2.51 -4.34 -26.18
CA THR A 69 2.61 -3.24 -25.21
C THR A 69 1.24 -2.85 -24.63
N ALA A 70 0.19 -2.85 -25.47
CA ALA A 70 -1.18 -2.60 -25.01
C ALA A 70 -1.67 -3.71 -24.05
N ILE A 71 -1.34 -4.98 -24.34
CA ILE A 71 -1.68 -6.09 -23.45
C ILE A 71 -0.97 -5.94 -22.09
N LEU A 72 0.31 -5.56 -22.10
CA LEU A 72 1.06 -5.30 -20.85
C LEU A 72 0.44 -4.13 -20.05
N ALA A 73 0.00 -3.08 -20.71
CA ALA A 73 -0.68 -1.96 -20.05
C ALA A 73 -2.00 -2.42 -19.39
N LEU A 74 -2.79 -3.27 -20.03
CA LEU A 74 -4.00 -3.83 -19.45
C LEU A 74 -3.70 -4.71 -18.23
N LEU A 75 -2.65 -5.54 -18.29
CA LEU A 75 -2.21 -6.34 -17.15
C LEU A 75 -1.73 -5.45 -15.98
N LEU A 76 -1.06 -4.33 -16.30
CA LEU A 76 -0.63 -3.35 -15.29
C LEU A 76 -1.85 -2.74 -14.58
N ARG A 77 -2.93 -2.42 -15.31
CA ARG A 77 -4.18 -1.92 -14.69
C ARG A 77 -4.81 -2.93 -13.73
N LEU A 78 -4.87 -4.20 -14.11
CA LEU A 78 -5.35 -5.25 -13.20
C LEU A 78 -4.51 -5.34 -11.92
N ARG A 79 -3.20 -5.17 -12.03
CA ARG A 79 -2.30 -5.15 -10.86
C ARG A 79 -2.51 -3.91 -10.00
N GLN A 80 -2.75 -2.74 -10.61
CA GLN A 80 -3.06 -1.51 -9.88
C GLN A 80 -4.33 -1.68 -9.04
N VAL A 81 -5.39 -2.28 -9.59
CA VAL A 81 -6.62 -2.55 -8.83
C VAL A 81 -6.37 -3.51 -7.68
N CYS A 82 -5.51 -4.52 -7.85
CA CYS A 82 -5.13 -5.39 -6.74
C CYS A 82 -4.46 -4.63 -5.58
N CYS A 83 -3.78 -3.54 -5.86
CA CYS A 83 -3.17 -2.68 -4.84
C CYS A 83 -4.19 -1.74 -4.22
N HIS A 84 -4.85 -0.92 -5.07
CA HIS A 84 -5.85 0.04 -4.63
C HIS A 84 -6.71 0.53 -5.82
N PRO A 85 -8.04 0.54 -5.70
CA PRO A 85 -8.94 1.00 -6.77
C PRO A 85 -8.64 2.43 -7.27
N LEU A 86 -8.29 3.36 -6.39
CA LEU A 86 -8.00 4.75 -6.78
C LEU A 86 -6.78 4.92 -7.70
N LEU A 87 -5.92 3.91 -7.83
CA LEU A 87 -4.80 3.96 -8.78
C LEU A 87 -5.24 3.99 -10.24
N LEU A 88 -6.49 3.61 -10.53
CA LEU A 88 -7.06 3.75 -11.85
C LEU A 88 -7.31 5.22 -12.24
N LYS A 89 -7.74 6.07 -11.27
CA LYS A 89 -8.00 7.50 -11.51
C LYS A 89 -6.71 8.31 -11.73
N GLN A 90 -5.65 8.00 -10.99
CA GLN A 90 -4.39 8.77 -11.03
C GLN A 90 -3.65 8.66 -12.36
N SER A 91 -3.79 7.55 -13.05
CA SER A 91 -3.06 7.30 -14.29
C SER A 91 -3.61 8.02 -15.54
N THR A 92 -4.70 8.75 -15.42
CA THR A 92 -5.23 9.63 -16.49
C THR A 92 -4.66 11.05 -16.42
N SER A 93 -4.13 11.47 -15.26
CA SER A 93 -3.57 12.81 -15.03
C SER A 93 -2.04 12.87 -15.11
N ASP A 94 -1.33 11.77 -14.80
CA ASP A 94 0.13 11.71 -14.86
C ASP A 94 0.58 11.03 -16.16
N LYS A 95 0.92 11.87 -17.13
CA LYS A 95 1.60 11.41 -18.35
C LYS A 95 2.99 10.90 -18.00
N SER A 96 3.24 9.60 -18.22
CA SER A 96 4.49 9.09 -18.75
C SER A 96 5.74 8.82 -17.89
N GLU A 97 5.77 8.82 -16.57
CA GLU A 97 7.04 8.47 -15.89
C GLU A 97 7.20 6.97 -15.53
N ASP A 98 6.13 6.23 -15.35
CA ASP A 98 6.21 4.84 -14.86
C ASP A 98 6.57 3.81 -15.94
N PHE A 99 6.44 4.14 -17.22
CA PHE A 99 6.69 3.19 -18.31
C PHE A 99 8.03 3.37 -19.04
N ALA A 100 8.65 4.56 -18.97
CA ALA A 100 9.80 4.91 -19.82
C ALA A 100 11.17 4.38 -19.34
N THR A 101 11.31 3.80 -18.14
CA THR A 101 12.62 3.46 -17.56
C THR A 101 12.92 1.97 -17.38
N SER A 102 12.13 1.07 -17.94
CA SER A 102 12.47 -0.36 -17.96
C SER A 102 13.07 -0.79 -19.29
N GLN A 103 14.07 -0.07 -19.82
CA GLN A 103 14.93 -0.66 -20.83
C GLN A 103 15.84 -1.68 -20.14
N PRO A 104 15.91 -2.94 -20.64
CA PRO A 104 16.94 -3.86 -20.20
C PRO A 104 18.29 -3.24 -20.58
N VAL A 105 19.24 -3.26 -19.64
CA VAL A 105 20.64 -2.91 -19.90
C VAL A 105 21.14 -3.92 -20.92
N VAL A 106 21.15 -3.52 -22.19
CA VAL A 106 21.74 -4.27 -23.29
C VAL A 106 23.23 -4.01 -23.26
N PRO A 107 24.11 -5.04 -23.31
CA PRO A 107 25.55 -4.85 -23.41
C PRO A 107 25.93 -4.05 -24.66
N PRO A 108 27.03 -3.28 -24.63
CA PRO A 108 27.37 -2.31 -25.70
C PRO A 108 27.68 -2.88 -27.09
N ASP A 109 27.68 -4.19 -27.27
CA ASP A 109 28.08 -4.84 -28.53
C ASP A 109 26.92 -5.46 -29.36
N ALA A 110 25.66 -5.23 -29.03
CA ALA A 110 24.55 -5.67 -29.87
C ALA A 110 24.31 -4.65 -30.99
N LYS A 111 24.58 -5.06 -32.23
CA LYS A 111 24.34 -4.29 -33.45
C LYS A 111 22.94 -3.67 -33.43
N ARG A 112 22.90 -2.33 -33.50
CA ARG A 112 21.72 -1.51 -33.67
C ARG A 112 20.93 -1.98 -34.87
N ILE A 113 19.87 -2.75 -34.66
CA ILE A 113 18.83 -2.91 -35.67
C ILE A 113 18.03 -1.61 -35.62
N LYS A 114 18.12 -0.85 -36.72
CA LYS A 114 17.29 0.33 -36.96
C LYS A 114 15.83 -0.12 -37.03
N ILE A 115 15.10 0.05 -35.95
CA ILE A 115 13.63 0.12 -35.98
C ILE A 115 13.32 1.60 -36.19
N GLU A 116 13.35 2.03 -37.42
CA GLU A 116 12.80 3.31 -37.84
C GLU A 116 11.28 3.12 -38.01
N LYS A 117 10.54 4.01 -37.39
CA LYS A 117 9.13 4.32 -37.58
C LYS A 117 8.15 3.19 -37.26
N ASP A 118 7.67 3.20 -36.04
CA ASP A 118 6.28 2.99 -35.68
C ASP A 118 6.10 3.28 -34.17
N VAL A 119 6.64 4.43 -33.72
CA VAL A 119 6.29 5.05 -32.42
C VAL A 119 5.11 6.02 -32.70
N GLU A 120 4.16 5.58 -33.47
CA GLU A 120 2.83 6.15 -33.42
C GLU A 120 2.10 5.51 -32.24
N THR A 121 2.05 6.30 -31.19
CA THR A 121 0.94 6.37 -30.26
C THR A 121 0.74 5.21 -29.28
N LEU A 122 1.64 5.09 -28.30
CA LEU A 122 1.25 4.57 -26.98
C LEU A 122 0.12 5.43 -26.36
N GLU A 123 -0.01 6.67 -26.79
CA GLU A 123 -1.06 7.59 -26.34
C GLU A 123 -2.44 7.25 -26.94
N ASP A 124 -2.54 6.82 -28.20
CA ASP A 124 -3.83 6.56 -28.84
C ASP A 124 -4.42 5.18 -28.53
N LEU A 125 -3.59 4.18 -28.22
CA LEU A 125 -4.06 2.83 -27.90
C LEU A 125 -4.44 2.68 -26.42
N SER A 126 -3.88 3.50 -25.54
CA SER A 126 -4.20 3.45 -24.10
C SER A 126 -5.48 4.26 -23.76
N ALA A 127 -5.75 5.31 -24.51
CA ALA A 127 -6.90 6.19 -24.24
C ALA A 127 -8.22 5.64 -24.79
N ALA A 128 -8.21 4.97 -25.96
CA ALA A 128 -9.43 4.46 -26.59
C ALA A 128 -9.89 3.10 -26.03
N ASP A 129 -8.95 2.20 -25.68
CA ASP A 129 -9.27 0.88 -25.08
C ASP A 129 -9.50 0.94 -23.54
N LEU A 130 -9.05 2.02 -22.91
CA LEU A 130 -9.13 2.26 -21.48
C LEU A 130 -9.72 3.64 -21.15
N SER A 131 -10.45 4.26 -22.09
CA SER A 131 -11.31 5.38 -21.72
C SER A 131 -12.10 4.91 -20.49
N LEU A 132 -11.91 5.62 -19.37
CA LEU A 132 -12.66 5.36 -18.15
C LEU A 132 -14.12 5.36 -18.56
N ASP A 133 -14.65 4.14 -18.73
CA ASP A 133 -16.04 3.92 -19.10
C ASP A 133 -16.87 4.39 -17.92
N SER A 134 -18.02 4.96 -18.17
CA SER A 134 -19.01 5.31 -17.15
C SER A 134 -19.22 4.19 -16.11
N GLY A 135 -19.01 2.93 -16.49
CA GLY A 135 -19.07 1.78 -15.60
C GLY A 135 -17.94 1.70 -14.55
N ILE A 136 -16.71 2.12 -14.92
CA ILE A 136 -15.60 2.15 -13.96
C ILE A 136 -15.77 3.34 -13.01
N ASP A 137 -16.19 4.48 -13.52
CA ASP A 137 -16.44 5.68 -12.69
C ASP A 137 -17.55 5.41 -11.67
N ILE A 138 -18.66 4.80 -12.06
CA ILE A 138 -19.74 4.38 -11.14
C ILE A 138 -19.21 3.41 -10.06
N LEU A 139 -18.39 2.44 -10.43
CA LEU A 139 -17.82 1.49 -9.45
C LEU A 139 -16.79 2.13 -8.54
N LEU A 140 -16.02 3.11 -9.03
CA LEU A 140 -15.09 3.90 -8.23
C LEU A 140 -15.82 4.91 -7.34
N GLU A 141 -16.92 5.49 -7.79
CA GLU A 141 -17.81 6.30 -6.97
C GLU A 141 -18.41 5.47 -5.84
N LYS A 142 -19.00 4.32 -6.13
CA LYS A 142 -19.50 3.39 -5.09
C LYS A 142 -18.41 2.96 -4.09
N PHE A 143 -17.18 2.78 -4.55
CA PHE A 143 -16.05 2.51 -3.66
C PHE A 143 -15.71 3.73 -2.79
N SER A 144 -15.94 4.95 -3.30
CA SER A 144 -15.75 6.22 -2.59
C SER A 144 -16.98 6.62 -1.75
N GLU A 145 -18.20 6.33 -2.23
CA GLU A 145 -19.49 6.68 -1.62
C GLU A 145 -19.80 5.93 -0.32
N VAL A 146 -19.14 4.81 -0.05
CA VAL A 146 -19.21 4.16 1.28
C VAL A 146 -18.79 5.12 2.41
N SER A 147 -18.33 6.33 2.05
CA SER A 147 -17.80 7.34 2.95
C SER A 147 -18.57 8.66 3.02
N SER A 148 -19.56 8.92 2.16
CA SER A 148 -20.26 10.21 2.15
C SER A 148 -21.69 10.08 2.69
N ILE A 149 -21.84 10.37 3.98
CA ILE A 149 -23.14 10.74 4.54
C ILE A 149 -23.20 12.28 4.41
N GLU A 150 -24.12 12.77 3.63
CA GLU A 150 -24.44 14.19 3.58
C GLU A 150 -25.21 14.57 4.85
N PHE A 151 -24.57 15.35 5.72
CA PHE A 151 -25.26 15.99 6.83
C PHE A 151 -25.86 17.32 6.36
N GLU A 152 -27.03 17.66 6.89
CA GLU A 152 -27.58 18.98 6.68
C GLU A 152 -26.62 20.07 7.18
N PRO A 153 -26.37 21.15 6.42
CA PRO A 153 -25.41 22.21 6.80
C PRO A 153 -25.66 22.80 8.19
N GLU A 154 -26.93 22.93 8.59
CA GLU A 154 -27.30 23.42 9.92
C GLU A 154 -26.94 22.44 11.05
N ALA A 155 -26.96 21.13 10.78
CA ALA A 155 -26.54 20.13 11.75
C ALA A 155 -25.03 20.14 11.92
N ILE A 156 -24.26 20.36 10.84
CA ILE A 156 -22.82 20.53 10.87
C ILE A 156 -22.41 21.73 11.71
N GLU A 157 -23.06 22.89 11.50
CA GLU A 157 -22.76 24.12 12.22
C GLU A 157 -23.05 24.00 13.72
N ARG A 158 -24.17 23.37 14.10
CA ARG A 158 -24.49 23.08 15.51
C ARG A 158 -23.46 22.17 16.16
N LEU A 159 -23.02 21.13 15.45
CA LEU A 159 -22.02 20.19 15.93
C LEU A 159 -20.63 20.78 16.08
N LEU A 160 -20.21 21.63 15.12
CA LEU A 160 -18.95 22.34 15.19
C LEU A 160 -18.93 23.31 16.39
N ASN A 161 -20.02 24.00 16.62
CA ASN A 161 -20.14 24.90 17.76
C ASN A 161 -20.12 24.15 19.10
N HIS A 162 -20.79 23.00 19.20
CA HIS A 162 -20.75 22.16 20.42
C HIS A 162 -19.43 21.41 20.61
N ALA A 163 -18.80 20.94 19.55
CA ALA A 163 -17.54 20.20 19.63
C ALA A 163 -16.29 21.08 19.76
N LEU A 164 -16.43 22.40 19.57
CA LEU A 164 -15.32 23.36 19.61
C LEU A 164 -15.20 24.11 20.95
N GLU A 165 -16.24 24.15 21.75
CA GLU A 165 -16.23 24.77 23.08
C GLU A 165 -15.95 23.66 24.12
N ASP A 166 -14.80 23.69 24.74
CA ASP A 166 -14.28 22.94 25.93
C ASP A 166 -15.19 21.85 26.55
N GLU A 167 -15.80 21.00 25.73
CA GLU A 167 -16.65 19.93 26.21
C GLU A 167 -15.82 18.75 26.74
N GLU A 168 -16.21 18.29 27.92
CA GLU A 168 -15.63 17.10 28.53
C GLU A 168 -16.07 15.82 27.78
N CYS A 169 -15.17 14.90 27.60
CA CYS A 169 -15.48 13.60 27.02
C CYS A 169 -16.41 12.82 27.96
N PRO A 170 -17.59 12.34 27.51
CA PRO A 170 -18.53 11.63 28.38
C PRO A 170 -18.03 10.25 28.85
N ILE A 171 -16.88 9.79 28.36
CA ILE A 171 -16.28 8.50 28.74
C ILE A 171 -15.15 8.68 29.74
N CYS A 172 -14.23 9.63 29.56
CA CYS A 172 -13.09 9.84 30.48
C CYS A 172 -13.27 11.06 31.38
N SER A 173 -14.28 11.91 31.17
CA SER A 173 -14.54 13.16 31.88
C SER A 173 -13.39 14.17 31.84
N GLU A 174 -12.53 14.06 30.82
CA GLU A 174 -11.46 15.01 30.52
C GLU A 174 -11.83 15.82 29.27
N ASN A 175 -11.15 16.95 29.02
CA ASN A 175 -11.35 17.73 27.79
C ASN A 175 -11.16 16.85 26.56
N MET A 176 -12.05 16.95 25.60
CA MET A 176 -12.04 16.09 24.42
C MET A 176 -10.77 16.28 23.59
N THR A 177 -9.99 15.22 23.47
CA THR A 177 -8.83 15.15 22.58
C THR A 177 -9.17 14.33 21.33
N ASP A 178 -8.92 14.91 20.14
CA ASP A 178 -9.19 14.27 18.84
C ASP A 178 -10.64 13.70 18.75
N PRO A 179 -11.67 14.59 18.81
CA PRO A 179 -13.05 14.18 18.93
C PRO A 179 -13.54 13.40 17.71
N ILE A 180 -14.20 12.27 17.96
CA ILE A 180 -14.91 11.46 16.97
C ILE A 180 -16.40 11.52 17.25
N LEU A 181 -17.17 11.71 16.17
CA LEU A 181 -18.62 11.70 16.17
C LEU A 181 -19.15 10.35 15.68
N THR A 182 -20.21 9.90 16.30
CA THR A 182 -21.04 8.77 15.85
C THR A 182 -22.12 9.26 14.88
N GLU A 183 -22.83 8.34 14.19
CA GLU A 183 -23.96 8.69 13.31
C GLU A 183 -25.07 9.45 14.04
N CYS A 184 -25.27 9.18 15.32
CA CYS A 184 -26.23 9.89 16.17
C CYS A 184 -25.67 11.22 16.72
N LEU A 185 -24.54 11.71 16.17
CA LEU A 185 -23.94 13.01 16.41
C LEU A 185 -23.40 13.21 17.85
N HIS A 186 -23.10 12.15 18.59
CA HIS A 186 -22.46 12.24 19.89
C HIS A 186 -20.96 12.08 19.79
N ALA A 187 -20.23 13.00 20.43
CA ALA A 187 -18.77 13.05 20.41
C ALA A 187 -18.14 12.34 21.60
N ALA A 188 -16.95 11.79 21.38
CA ALA A 188 -16.04 11.33 22.43
C ALA A 188 -14.60 11.38 21.93
N CYS A 189 -13.60 11.32 22.82
CA CYS A 189 -12.22 11.15 22.42
C CYS A 189 -12.07 9.90 21.54
N ARG A 190 -11.19 9.96 20.55
CA ARG A 190 -10.88 8.84 19.67
C ARG A 190 -10.61 7.55 20.45
N ASP A 191 -9.64 7.59 21.36
CA ASP A 191 -9.23 6.41 22.12
C ASP A 191 -10.33 5.88 23.04
N CYS A 192 -11.11 6.76 23.64
CA CYS A 192 -12.24 6.38 24.49
C CYS A 192 -13.33 5.67 23.68
N LEU A 193 -13.70 6.18 22.53
CA LEU A 193 -14.73 5.59 21.67
C LEU A 193 -14.27 4.23 21.12
N PHE A 194 -13.02 4.11 20.67
CA PHE A 194 -12.49 2.84 20.19
C PHE A 194 -12.38 1.80 21.30
N THR A 195 -11.96 2.19 22.49
CA THR A 195 -11.94 1.30 23.67
C THR A 195 -13.36 0.80 23.99
N HIS A 196 -14.36 1.70 23.94
CA HIS A 196 -15.76 1.33 24.14
C HIS A 196 -16.25 0.33 23.07
N ILE A 197 -15.91 0.56 21.81
CA ILE A 197 -16.24 -0.33 20.69
C ILE A 197 -15.57 -1.70 20.87
N GLU A 198 -14.29 -1.75 21.23
CA GLU A 198 -13.57 -3.02 21.45
C GLU A 198 -14.13 -3.79 22.65
N TYR A 199 -14.46 -3.10 23.73
CA TYR A 199 -15.05 -3.72 24.91
C TYR A 199 -16.42 -4.31 24.59
N SER A 200 -17.25 -3.59 23.85
CA SER A 200 -18.57 -4.05 23.44
C SER A 200 -18.49 -5.29 22.53
N LYS A 201 -17.54 -5.33 21.59
CA LYS A 201 -17.28 -6.49 20.73
C LYS A 201 -16.76 -7.73 21.47
N LYS A 202 -16.05 -7.53 22.59
CA LYS A 202 -15.53 -8.64 23.41
C LYS A 202 -16.62 -9.25 24.32
N LYS A 203 -17.60 -8.45 24.74
CA LYS A 203 -18.61 -8.87 25.72
C LYS A 203 -19.69 -9.75 25.10
N ASP A 204 -20.08 -9.45 23.85
CA ASP A 204 -21.11 -10.20 23.13
C ASP A 204 -20.89 -10.07 21.62
N SER A 205 -20.61 -11.17 20.95
CA SER A 205 -20.43 -11.21 19.47
C SER A 205 -21.73 -10.99 18.69
N THR A 206 -22.87 -10.88 19.37
CA THR A 206 -24.23 -10.79 18.78
C THR A 206 -24.98 -9.52 19.12
N THR A 207 -24.44 -8.66 20.01
CA THR A 207 -25.12 -7.42 20.39
C THR A 207 -24.69 -6.27 19.47
N ASP A 208 -25.70 -5.55 18.96
CA ASP A 208 -25.51 -4.31 18.23
C ASP A 208 -24.70 -3.31 19.06
N LEU A 209 -23.66 -2.77 18.46
CA LEU A 209 -22.85 -1.72 19.09
C LEU A 209 -23.74 -0.50 19.37
N LYS A 210 -23.74 0.00 20.61
CA LYS A 210 -24.59 1.11 21.05
C LYS A 210 -23.79 2.35 21.42
N CYS A 211 -24.35 3.50 21.11
CA CYS A 211 -23.78 4.79 21.50
C CYS A 211 -23.63 4.88 23.03
N HIS A 212 -22.49 5.37 23.48
CA HIS A 212 -22.18 5.59 24.88
C HIS A 212 -23.14 6.59 25.56
N PHE A 213 -23.72 7.52 24.79
CA PHE A 213 -24.62 8.57 25.28
C PHE A 213 -26.10 8.22 25.10
N CYS A 214 -26.58 8.11 23.86
CA CYS A 214 -28.01 7.90 23.57
C CYS A 214 -28.42 6.43 23.39
N ARG A 215 -27.46 5.50 23.42
CA ARG A 215 -27.67 4.05 23.21
C ARG A 215 -28.26 3.65 21.86
N ALA A 216 -28.32 4.58 20.91
CA ALA A 216 -28.66 4.25 19.54
C ALA A 216 -27.64 3.25 18.94
N PRO A 217 -28.04 2.39 18.00
CA PRO A 217 -27.11 1.49 17.33
C PRO A 217 -26.06 2.33 16.58
N ILE A 218 -24.80 1.91 16.63
CA ILE A 218 -23.68 2.56 15.95
C ILE A 218 -23.10 1.58 14.96
N ASP A 219 -22.89 2.06 13.72
CA ASP A 219 -22.02 1.39 12.78
C ASP A 219 -20.58 1.88 12.94
N SER A 220 -19.67 0.98 13.34
CA SER A 220 -18.24 1.31 13.49
C SER A 220 -17.56 1.72 12.18
N SER A 221 -18.19 1.54 11.04
CA SER A 221 -17.71 2.01 9.73
C SER A 221 -18.13 3.47 9.45
N ARG A 222 -19.10 4.00 10.20
CA ARG A 222 -19.71 5.33 10.01
C ARG A 222 -19.38 6.24 11.20
N LEU A 223 -18.11 6.53 11.38
CA LEU A 223 -17.61 7.47 12.36
C LEU A 223 -17.04 8.70 11.65
N PHE A 224 -17.07 9.86 12.30
CA PHE A 224 -16.69 11.13 11.70
C PHE A 224 -15.65 11.83 12.58
N VAL A 225 -14.68 12.49 11.94
CA VAL A 225 -13.67 13.33 12.60
C VAL A 225 -14.06 14.79 12.47
N VAL A 226 -13.93 15.53 13.55
CA VAL A 226 -14.04 16.98 13.55
C VAL A 226 -12.67 17.59 13.24
N ASP A 227 -12.51 18.19 12.08
CA ASP A 227 -11.31 18.93 11.70
C ASP A 227 -11.42 20.38 12.18
N ARG A 228 -10.81 20.67 13.34
CA ARG A 228 -10.79 22.00 13.95
C ARG A 228 -10.13 23.07 13.07
N ASN A 229 -9.20 22.68 12.20
CA ASN A 229 -8.46 23.60 11.34
C ASN A 229 -9.25 24.00 10.09
N LYS A 230 -10.15 23.14 9.62
CA LYS A 230 -10.95 23.34 8.42
C LYS A 230 -12.41 23.70 8.71
N ASN A 231 -12.78 23.80 9.99
CA ASN A 231 -14.18 23.95 10.41
C ASN A 231 -15.11 22.97 9.68
N GLY A 232 -14.72 21.71 9.60
CA GLY A 232 -15.43 20.69 8.85
C GLY A 232 -15.53 19.37 9.59
N ILE A 233 -16.56 18.59 9.26
CA ILE A 233 -16.72 17.21 9.69
C ILE A 233 -16.39 16.33 8.48
N SER A 234 -15.48 15.40 8.67
CA SER A 234 -15.14 14.42 7.65
C SER A 234 -15.35 13.01 8.19
N PRO A 235 -15.84 12.06 7.39
CA PRO A 235 -15.92 10.68 7.84
C PRO A 235 -14.54 10.20 8.29
N LEU A 236 -14.49 9.50 9.44
CA LEU A 236 -13.24 8.94 9.97
C LEU A 236 -12.57 7.99 8.98
N ASN A 237 -13.37 7.34 8.15
CA ASN A 237 -12.94 6.43 7.09
C ASN A 237 -12.98 7.09 5.70
N THR A 238 -12.67 8.42 5.59
CA THR A 238 -12.53 9.09 4.28
C THR A 238 -11.34 8.56 3.47
N SER A 239 -10.45 7.88 4.11
CA SER A 239 -9.51 7.07 3.37
C SER A 239 -10.21 5.79 2.94
N VAL A 240 -10.55 5.75 1.69
CA VAL A 240 -10.98 4.53 1.00
C VAL A 240 -9.83 3.54 1.07
N GLN A 241 -9.71 2.85 2.22
CA GLN A 241 -8.62 1.90 2.44
C GLN A 241 -8.85 0.64 1.64
N SER A 242 -7.91 0.29 0.78
CA SER A 242 -7.90 -1.03 0.17
C SER A 242 -7.67 -2.11 1.22
N THR A 243 -8.18 -3.31 0.95
CA THR A 243 -7.99 -4.46 1.84
C THR A 243 -6.51 -4.74 2.12
N LYS A 244 -5.62 -4.47 1.17
CA LYS A 244 -4.16 -4.58 1.36
C LYS A 244 -3.64 -3.59 2.40
N ILE A 245 -4.02 -2.30 2.31
CA ILE A 245 -3.58 -1.27 3.28
C ILE A 245 -4.11 -1.59 4.67
N ARG A 246 -5.38 -1.96 4.78
CA ARG A 246 -6.00 -2.36 6.06
C ARG A 246 -5.26 -3.54 6.69
N THR A 247 -4.92 -4.55 5.88
CA THR A 247 -4.16 -5.71 6.35
C THR A 247 -2.76 -5.33 6.80
N LEU A 248 -2.07 -4.45 6.05
CA LEU A 248 -0.74 -3.94 6.42
C LEU A 248 -0.77 -3.24 7.78
N ILE A 249 -1.69 -2.29 7.98
CA ILE A 249 -1.84 -1.56 9.25
C ILE A 249 -2.13 -2.51 10.40
N SER A 250 -3.05 -3.47 10.21
CA SER A 250 -3.36 -4.49 11.21
C SER A 250 -2.13 -5.32 11.61
N MET A 251 -1.30 -5.71 10.62
CA MET A 251 -0.08 -6.47 10.88
C MET A 251 0.98 -5.61 11.58
N LEU A 252 1.19 -4.36 11.15
CA LEU A 252 2.12 -3.42 11.79
C LEU A 252 1.72 -3.17 13.25
N ARG A 253 0.44 -2.95 13.55
CA ARG A 253 -0.04 -2.80 14.92
C ARG A 253 0.21 -4.05 15.78
N LYS A 254 0.01 -5.24 15.21
CA LYS A 254 0.32 -6.50 15.90
C LYS A 254 1.80 -6.65 16.20
N THR A 255 2.67 -6.27 15.26
CA THR A 255 4.13 -6.35 15.46
C THR A 255 4.62 -5.34 16.49
N THR A 256 4.02 -4.15 16.57
CA THR A 256 4.38 -3.14 17.58
C THR A 256 3.85 -3.46 18.99
N ALA A 257 2.72 -4.15 19.08
CA ALA A 257 2.10 -4.54 20.35
C ALA A 257 2.75 -5.79 21.00
N THR A 258 3.58 -6.52 20.28
CA THR A 258 4.25 -7.73 20.80
C THR A 258 5.67 -7.39 21.28
N ASN A 259 6.23 -8.24 22.18
CA ASN A 259 7.64 -8.15 22.62
C ASN A 259 8.66 -8.34 21.46
N LYS A 260 8.18 -8.58 20.25
CA LYS A 260 8.96 -8.67 19.00
C LYS A 260 8.90 -7.38 18.18
N ALA A 261 8.61 -6.26 18.83
CA ALA A 261 8.56 -4.96 18.16
C ALA A 261 9.85 -4.68 17.37
N GLY A 262 9.71 -4.04 16.22
CA GLY A 262 10.84 -3.74 15.35
C GLY A 262 10.41 -2.89 14.17
N LYS A 263 11.38 -2.16 13.60
CA LYS A 263 11.16 -1.33 12.43
C LYS A 263 10.76 -2.18 11.22
N ALA A 264 9.94 -1.61 10.36
CA ALA A 264 9.45 -2.26 9.15
C ALA A 264 9.87 -1.53 7.87
N VAL A 265 10.04 -2.28 6.79
CA VAL A 265 10.20 -1.74 5.43
C VAL A 265 9.03 -2.25 4.59
N VAL A 266 8.38 -1.35 3.88
CA VAL A 266 7.26 -1.64 2.98
C VAL A 266 7.70 -1.36 1.55
N PHE A 267 7.62 -2.37 0.71
CA PHE A 267 8.01 -2.30 -0.69
C PHE A 267 6.79 -2.26 -1.61
N SER A 268 6.81 -1.39 -2.59
CA SER A 268 5.89 -1.42 -3.72
C SER A 268 6.58 -0.98 -5.01
N GLN A 269 6.09 -1.45 -6.15
CA GLN A 269 6.53 -0.96 -7.46
C GLN A 269 5.86 0.37 -7.83
N PHE A 270 4.65 0.63 -7.30
CA PHE A 270 3.85 1.80 -7.62
C PHE A 270 4.12 2.92 -6.61
N THR A 271 4.71 4.03 -7.07
CA THR A 271 4.96 5.21 -6.22
C THR A 271 3.67 5.84 -5.74
N SER A 272 2.66 5.93 -6.61
CA SER A 272 1.32 6.39 -6.24
C SER A 272 0.62 5.50 -5.20
N PHE A 273 0.92 4.20 -5.16
CA PHE A 273 0.45 3.35 -4.06
C PHE A 273 1.18 3.64 -2.74
N LEU A 274 2.48 3.94 -2.81
CA LEU A 274 3.23 4.39 -1.63
C LEU A 274 2.68 5.70 -1.07
N ASP A 275 2.15 6.61 -1.92
CA ASP A 275 1.49 7.85 -1.48
C ASP A 275 0.23 7.55 -0.63
N LEU A 276 -0.59 6.61 -1.10
CA LEU A 276 -1.78 6.16 -0.38
C LEU A 276 -1.40 5.48 0.95
N ILE A 277 -0.41 4.57 0.92
CA ILE A 277 0.08 3.90 2.13
C ILE A 277 0.65 4.91 3.12
N GLN A 278 1.41 5.89 2.66
CA GLN A 278 2.03 6.92 3.51
C GLN A 278 0.99 7.70 4.30
N ARG A 279 -0.07 8.17 3.62
CA ARG A 279 -1.18 8.90 4.25
C ARG A 279 -1.80 8.07 5.37
N GLU A 280 -2.19 6.84 5.04
CA GLU A 280 -2.85 5.94 5.97
C GLU A 280 -2.00 5.55 7.19
N LEU A 281 -0.69 5.39 6.98
CA LEU A 281 0.23 5.09 8.08
C LEU A 281 0.43 6.29 9.01
N ILE A 282 0.53 7.52 8.46
CA ILE A 282 0.62 8.75 9.24
C ILE A 282 -0.65 8.93 10.07
N ASP A 283 -1.83 8.77 9.46
CA ASP A 283 -3.13 8.86 10.14
C ASP A 283 -3.30 7.77 11.22
N SER A 284 -2.62 6.64 11.04
CA SER A 284 -2.58 5.54 12.01
C SER A 284 -1.52 5.70 13.12
N GLY A 285 -0.77 6.82 13.16
CA GLY A 285 0.23 7.14 14.19
C GLY A 285 1.61 6.50 13.96
N PHE A 286 1.91 6.01 12.75
CA PHE A 286 3.24 5.50 12.42
C PHE A 286 4.18 6.62 11.99
N LYS A 287 5.46 6.49 12.34
CA LYS A 287 6.51 7.38 11.84
C LYS A 287 7.01 6.86 10.49
N VAL A 288 6.74 7.60 9.43
CA VAL A 288 6.98 7.16 8.06
C VAL A 288 8.21 7.85 7.48
N PHE A 289 9.08 7.06 6.86
CA PHE A 289 10.21 7.51 6.05
C PHE A 289 9.99 7.02 4.62
N ARG A 290 10.45 7.77 3.64
CA ARG A 290 10.22 7.44 2.23
C ARG A 290 11.52 7.45 1.43
N PHE A 291 11.57 6.58 0.42
CA PHE A 291 12.67 6.50 -0.54
C PHE A 291 12.14 6.04 -1.90
N ASP A 292 12.18 6.90 -2.88
CA ASP A 292 11.77 6.61 -4.26
C ASP A 292 12.62 7.32 -5.31
N GLY A 293 12.22 7.17 -6.59
CA GLY A 293 12.96 7.72 -7.73
C GLY A 293 12.90 9.23 -7.84
N SER A 294 11.86 9.90 -7.33
CA SER A 294 11.67 11.35 -7.44
C SER A 294 12.57 12.16 -6.51
N MET A 295 13.10 11.52 -5.44
CA MET A 295 13.91 12.17 -4.42
C MET A 295 15.34 12.41 -4.90
N SER A 296 15.95 13.53 -4.49
CA SER A 296 17.37 13.82 -4.67
C SER A 296 18.25 12.88 -3.86
N MET A 297 19.54 12.77 -4.22
CA MET A 297 20.49 11.90 -3.50
C MET A 297 20.65 12.31 -2.03
N ASN A 298 20.62 13.60 -1.73
CA ASN A 298 20.73 14.11 -0.36
C ASN A 298 19.50 13.73 0.49
N GLU A 299 18.30 13.91 -0.05
CA GLU A 299 17.05 13.51 0.62
C GLU A 299 17.02 12.01 0.90
N ARG A 300 17.44 11.20 -0.08
CA ARG A 300 17.54 9.74 0.08
C ARG A 300 18.48 9.35 1.20
N ASN A 301 19.67 9.95 1.26
CA ASN A 301 20.66 9.69 2.30
C ASN A 301 20.13 10.12 3.67
N THR A 302 19.51 11.29 3.75
CA THR A 302 18.89 11.81 4.98
C THR A 302 17.76 10.90 5.48
N ALA A 303 16.89 10.43 4.59
CA ALA A 303 15.81 9.51 4.94
C ALA A 303 16.35 8.19 5.53
N VAL A 304 17.40 7.61 4.93
CA VAL A 304 18.05 6.40 5.43
C VAL A 304 18.71 6.63 6.79
N GLN A 305 19.43 7.75 6.96
CA GLN A 305 20.06 8.08 8.24
C GLN A 305 19.03 8.29 9.34
N ASN A 306 17.97 9.06 9.07
CA ASN A 306 16.89 9.30 10.00
C ASN A 306 16.19 8.00 10.41
N PHE A 307 15.92 7.10 9.45
CA PHE A 307 15.35 5.79 9.76
C PHE A 307 16.28 4.93 10.63
N LYS A 308 17.58 4.93 10.37
CA LYS A 308 18.55 4.19 11.18
C LYS A 308 18.62 4.72 12.61
N SER A 309 18.72 6.04 12.78
CA SER A 309 18.86 6.70 14.09
C SER A 309 17.55 6.75 14.88
N GLU A 310 16.40 6.53 14.25
CA GLU A 310 15.11 6.52 14.89
C GLU A 310 15.05 5.46 16.00
N LYS A 311 14.57 5.84 17.19
CA LYS A 311 14.44 4.95 18.34
C LYS A 311 13.05 4.32 18.45
N SER A 312 12.06 4.91 17.76
CA SER A 312 10.67 4.43 17.79
C SER A 312 10.55 3.08 17.07
N GLN A 313 9.87 2.15 17.73
CA GLN A 313 9.53 0.85 17.13
C GLN A 313 8.37 0.95 16.11
N ASN A 314 7.68 2.10 16.06
CA ASN A 314 6.61 2.39 15.10
C ASN A 314 7.14 2.98 13.78
N ALA A 315 8.44 2.89 13.53
CA ALA A 315 9.06 3.42 12.33
C ALA A 315 8.85 2.50 11.12
N VAL A 316 8.31 3.06 10.05
CA VAL A 316 8.07 2.37 8.78
C VAL A 316 8.81 3.09 7.65
N PHE A 317 9.56 2.34 6.86
CA PHE A 317 10.28 2.85 5.70
C PHE A 317 9.58 2.40 4.41
N LEU A 318 9.06 3.34 3.64
CA LEU A 318 8.44 3.09 2.35
C LEU A 318 9.50 3.13 1.25
N LEU A 319 9.60 2.07 0.47
CA LEU A 319 10.64 1.93 -0.54
C LEU A 319 10.06 1.49 -1.88
N SER A 320 10.35 2.24 -2.93
CA SER A 320 10.07 1.79 -4.30
C SER A 320 11.01 0.66 -4.71
N LEU A 321 10.46 -0.46 -5.20
CA LEU A 321 11.24 -1.61 -5.68
C LEU A 321 12.22 -1.22 -6.78
N LYS A 322 11.85 -0.29 -7.65
CA LYS A 322 12.73 0.23 -8.71
C LYS A 322 13.95 1.00 -8.14
N ALA A 323 13.75 1.77 -7.09
CA ALA A 323 14.81 2.55 -6.44
C ALA A 323 15.68 1.71 -5.49
N GLY A 324 15.18 0.56 -5.03
CA GLY A 324 15.89 -0.36 -4.12
C GLY A 324 17.13 -1.04 -4.70
N GLY A 325 17.39 -0.88 -6.01
CA GLY A 325 18.59 -1.41 -6.68
C GLY A 325 19.91 -0.75 -6.23
N VAL A 326 19.87 0.45 -5.66
CA VAL A 326 21.03 1.18 -5.15
C VAL A 326 21.45 0.62 -3.78
N GLY A 327 22.73 0.42 -3.52
CA GLY A 327 23.36 -0.24 -2.36
C GLY A 327 22.90 0.18 -0.95
N LEU A 328 21.60 0.29 -0.72
CA LEU A 328 21.00 0.66 0.55
C LEU A 328 21.32 -0.35 1.65
N ASN A 329 21.53 0.16 2.87
CA ASN A 329 21.69 -0.64 4.06
C ASN A 329 20.51 -0.35 5.02
N LEU A 330 19.56 -1.30 5.13
CA LEU A 330 18.35 -1.21 5.93
C LEU A 330 18.31 -2.29 7.03
N VAL A 331 19.46 -2.72 7.52
CA VAL A 331 19.60 -3.74 8.60
C VAL A 331 18.92 -3.33 9.92
N ALA A 332 18.57 -2.07 10.09
CA ALA A 332 17.79 -1.60 11.23
C ALA A 332 16.35 -2.13 11.22
N ALA A 333 15.88 -2.68 10.10
CA ALA A 333 14.55 -3.25 9.97
C ALA A 333 14.57 -4.76 10.23
N LYS A 334 13.48 -5.22 10.84
CA LYS A 334 13.21 -6.63 11.15
C LYS A 334 12.12 -7.23 10.28
N TYR A 335 11.19 -6.39 9.83
CA TYR A 335 10.04 -6.77 9.02
C TYR A 335 10.15 -6.18 7.62
N ALA A 336 9.83 -6.99 6.62
CA ALA A 336 9.73 -6.59 5.22
C ALA A 336 8.35 -6.95 4.68
N TYR A 337 7.62 -5.97 4.17
CA TYR A 337 6.31 -6.16 3.56
C TYR A 337 6.40 -5.89 2.06
N LEU A 338 6.15 -6.92 1.24
CA LEU A 338 6.03 -6.80 -0.22
C LEU A 338 4.55 -6.64 -0.56
N MET A 339 4.14 -5.42 -0.91
CA MET A 339 2.74 -5.09 -1.13
C MET A 339 2.18 -5.61 -2.46
N ASP A 340 3.05 -5.73 -3.45
CA ASP A 340 2.73 -6.21 -4.79
C ASP A 340 3.84 -7.14 -5.30
N PRO A 341 3.51 -8.31 -5.87
CA PRO A 341 4.49 -9.23 -6.42
C PRO A 341 5.14 -8.63 -7.67
N TRP A 342 6.43 -8.87 -7.87
CA TRP A 342 7.17 -8.45 -9.06
C TRP A 342 7.29 -9.59 -10.07
N TRP A 343 7.37 -9.25 -11.35
CA TRP A 343 7.57 -10.24 -12.43
C TRP A 343 8.84 -11.06 -12.27
N SER A 344 9.88 -10.48 -11.65
CA SER A 344 11.16 -11.13 -11.42
C SER A 344 11.40 -11.34 -9.93
N TYR A 345 11.44 -12.58 -9.50
CA TYR A 345 11.83 -12.97 -8.14
C TYR A 345 13.21 -12.43 -7.75
N ALA A 346 14.13 -12.27 -8.73
CA ALA A 346 15.46 -11.74 -8.47
C ALA A 346 15.43 -10.30 -7.95
N VAL A 347 14.52 -9.45 -8.43
CA VAL A 347 14.36 -8.06 -7.97
C VAL A 347 13.82 -8.02 -6.54
N GLU A 348 12.84 -8.85 -6.22
CA GLU A 348 12.33 -8.96 -4.84
C GLU A 348 13.41 -9.49 -3.90
N SER A 349 14.14 -10.52 -4.30
CA SER A 349 15.25 -11.06 -3.52
C SER A 349 16.32 -10.01 -3.27
N GLN A 350 16.66 -9.21 -4.28
CA GLN A 350 17.60 -8.10 -4.14
C GLN A 350 17.10 -7.03 -3.16
N ALA A 351 15.82 -6.71 -3.17
CA ALA A 351 15.21 -5.77 -2.23
C ALA A 351 15.26 -6.31 -0.78
N ILE A 352 14.91 -7.59 -0.58
CA ILE A 352 15.00 -8.26 0.72
C ILE A 352 16.45 -8.30 1.23
N ASP A 353 17.41 -8.49 0.35
CA ASP A 353 18.84 -8.53 0.69
C ASP A 353 19.40 -7.17 1.14
N ARG A 354 18.62 -6.08 1.07
CA ARG A 354 18.94 -4.78 1.71
C ARG A 354 18.70 -4.78 3.21
N ILE A 355 17.81 -5.67 3.69
CA ILE A 355 17.48 -5.86 5.10
C ILE A 355 18.28 -7.04 5.66
N HIS A 356 18.31 -8.16 4.95
CA HIS A 356 19.01 -9.37 5.36
C HIS A 356 20.45 -9.36 4.85
N ARG A 357 21.33 -8.67 5.59
CA ARG A 357 22.73 -8.39 5.22
C ARG A 357 23.68 -8.74 6.37
N MET A 358 25.01 -8.68 6.13
CA MET A 358 26.05 -9.10 7.10
C MET A 358 25.98 -8.40 8.46
N GLU A 359 25.40 -7.20 8.56
CA GLU A 359 25.25 -6.46 9.82
C GLU A 359 23.92 -6.76 10.55
N GLN A 360 23.09 -7.65 10.00
CA GLN A 360 21.82 -7.99 10.61
C GLN A 360 22.06 -8.92 11.81
N THR A 361 21.52 -8.54 12.97
CA THR A 361 21.65 -9.29 14.22
C THR A 361 20.37 -10.02 14.61
N GLU A 362 19.24 -9.62 14.01
CA GLU A 362 17.93 -10.18 14.34
C GLU A 362 17.34 -10.99 13.18
N GLN A 363 16.45 -11.91 13.53
CA GLN A 363 15.68 -12.66 12.55
C GLN A 363 14.85 -11.72 11.68
N VAL A 364 14.93 -11.88 10.34
CA VAL A 364 14.16 -11.10 9.37
C VAL A 364 12.92 -11.87 8.97
N GLN A 365 11.76 -11.23 9.11
CA GLN A 365 10.48 -11.75 8.65
C GLN A 365 10.03 -10.98 7.40
N VAL A 366 9.84 -11.70 6.31
CA VAL A 366 9.35 -11.16 5.04
C VAL A 366 7.92 -11.62 4.82
N ILE A 367 7.01 -10.68 4.61
CA ILE A 367 5.61 -10.95 4.35
C ILE A 367 5.29 -10.48 2.93
N ARG A 368 4.90 -11.41 2.07
CA ARG A 368 4.46 -11.14 0.71
C ARG A 368 2.95 -11.15 0.64
N PHE A 369 2.35 -10.03 0.20
CA PHE A 369 0.92 -9.92 0.01
C PHE A 369 0.50 -10.39 -1.38
N ILE A 370 -0.49 -11.27 -1.43
CA ILE A 370 -1.08 -11.79 -2.67
C ILE A 370 -2.59 -11.77 -2.50
N VAL A 371 -3.29 -11.17 -3.45
CA VAL A 371 -4.75 -11.19 -3.49
C VAL A 371 -5.22 -12.49 -4.13
N GLU A 372 -6.08 -13.23 -3.40
CA GLU A 372 -6.68 -14.48 -3.86
C GLU A 372 -7.59 -14.25 -5.09
N ASN A 373 -7.61 -15.22 -5.99
CA ASN A 373 -8.41 -15.21 -7.22
C ASN A 373 -8.11 -14.01 -8.14
N SER A 374 -6.88 -13.51 -8.10
CA SER A 374 -6.43 -12.38 -8.92
C SER A 374 -5.26 -12.77 -9.82
N ILE A 375 -4.82 -11.81 -10.64
CA ILE A 375 -3.64 -11.95 -11.47
C ILE A 375 -2.36 -12.16 -10.64
N GLU A 376 -2.34 -11.70 -9.39
CA GLU A 376 -1.17 -11.82 -8.50
C GLU A 376 -0.84 -13.26 -8.14
N GLU A 377 -1.82 -14.17 -8.11
CA GLU A 377 -1.55 -15.60 -7.89
C GLU A 377 -0.83 -16.29 -9.05
N LYS A 378 -0.87 -15.67 -10.24
CA LYS A 378 -0.26 -16.21 -11.46
C LYS A 378 1.14 -15.66 -11.72
N MET A 379 1.62 -14.77 -10.85
CA MET A 379 2.92 -14.13 -10.89
C MET A 379 3.92 -14.84 -9.98
#